data_8099a0ebded3ef48678c7cb291d6f791
#
_entry.id   8099a0ebded3ef48678c7cb291d6f791
#
_cell.length_a   1.000
_cell.length_b   1.000
_cell.length_c   1.000
_cell.angle_alpha   90.00
_cell.angle_beta   90.00
_cell.angle_gamma   90.00
#
_symmetry.space_group_name_H-M   'P 1'
#
loop_
_entity.id
_entity.type
_entity.pdbx_description
1 polymer ?
#
loop_
_entity_poly.entity_id
_entity_poly.type
_entity_poly.pdbx_seq_one_letter_code
_entity_poly.pdbx_strand_id
1 'polypeptide(L)'
;TKKAELKKQLPVATFHATFKNGKRKNEDAIPSGMSIYDLDHIANPRAKWAEIEARKEELGILLAHISPSLEGLRLVFLMQQGMSLAEAQAWMAQQLGDTQYDSCVKDYARCSFIVPRDYVLWLDEEGLFSTHIVIQSEAKNLGNTAQPSQGGCTQILRGAQDDTTAKADANADAP
;
A
#
# COMPACT_ATOMS: atom_id res chain seq x y z
N THR A 1 -6.17 -19.11 -9.71
CA THR A 1 -7.58 -19.30 -9.29
C THR A 1 -8.43 -18.15 -9.82
N LYS A 2 -9.73 -18.38 -10.09
CA LYS A 2 -10.69 -17.38 -10.59
C LYS A 2 -10.72 -16.09 -9.70
N LYS A 3 -10.57 -16.23 -8.38
CA LYS A 3 -10.48 -15.11 -7.43
C LYS A 3 -9.27 -14.20 -7.73
N ALA A 4 -8.12 -14.77 -8.07
CA ALA A 4 -6.92 -13.99 -8.40
C ALA A 4 -7.06 -13.24 -9.73
N GLU A 5 -7.75 -13.81 -10.70
CA GLU A 5 -8.00 -13.16 -12.00
C GLU A 5 -8.98 -12.00 -11.85
N LEU A 6 -10.04 -12.18 -11.06
CA LEU A 6 -10.99 -11.11 -10.77
C LEU A 6 -10.33 -9.94 -10.02
N LYS A 7 -9.43 -10.22 -9.08
CA LYS A 7 -8.69 -9.16 -8.37
C LYS A 7 -7.86 -8.27 -9.32
N LYS A 8 -7.31 -8.83 -10.40
CA LYS A 8 -6.54 -8.05 -11.38
C LYS A 8 -7.37 -7.03 -12.17
N GLN A 9 -8.69 -7.17 -12.17
CA GLN A 9 -9.61 -6.29 -12.87
C GLN A 9 -10.15 -5.17 -11.99
N LEU A 10 -9.87 -5.21 -10.67
CA LEU A 10 -10.33 -4.18 -9.75
C LEU A 10 -9.51 -2.89 -9.96
N PRO A 11 -10.17 -1.72 -9.92
CA PRO A 11 -9.48 -0.46 -9.93
C PRO A 11 -8.62 -0.32 -8.66
N VAL A 12 -7.49 0.39 -8.79
CA VAL A 12 -6.54 0.58 -7.70
C VAL A 12 -6.19 2.06 -7.55
N ALA A 13 -5.85 2.45 -6.33
CA ALA A 13 -5.26 3.74 -6.01
C ALA A 13 -3.88 3.55 -5.38
N THR A 14 -3.02 4.56 -5.52
CA THR A 14 -1.73 4.64 -4.83
C THR A 14 -1.81 5.74 -3.79
N PHE A 15 -1.64 5.39 -2.52
CA PHE A 15 -1.69 6.36 -1.42
C PHE A 15 -0.29 6.78 -0.97
N HIS A 16 0.72 5.92 -1.10
CA HIS A 16 2.09 6.21 -0.67
C HIS A 16 2.76 7.30 -1.51
N ALA A 17 2.41 7.42 -2.79
CA ALA A 17 3.07 8.35 -3.72
C ALA A 17 2.20 8.67 -4.95
N THR A 18 2.53 9.78 -5.60
CA THR A 18 2.23 10.05 -7.01
C THR A 18 3.48 9.75 -7.87
N PHE A 19 3.36 9.75 -9.21
CA PHE A 19 4.45 9.31 -10.09
C PHE A 19 4.68 10.31 -11.22
N LYS A 20 5.94 10.79 -11.35
CA LYS A 20 6.33 11.87 -12.29
C LYS A 20 5.93 11.60 -13.74
N ASN A 21 6.06 10.36 -14.20
CA ASN A 21 5.86 10.02 -15.62
C ASN A 21 4.56 9.20 -15.85
N GLY A 22 3.64 9.23 -14.89
CA GLY A 22 2.43 8.40 -14.94
C GLY A 22 2.69 6.90 -14.89
N LYS A 23 3.95 6.48 -14.68
CA LYS A 23 4.35 5.09 -14.55
C LYS A 23 4.63 4.80 -13.08
N ARG A 24 3.95 3.78 -12.56
CA ARG A 24 4.05 3.35 -11.17
C ARG A 24 5.33 2.58 -10.92
N LYS A 25 6.42 3.33 -10.69
CA LYS A 25 7.74 2.79 -10.36
C LYS A 25 8.30 3.55 -9.15
N ASN A 26 9.05 2.86 -8.28
CA ASN A 26 9.63 3.49 -7.08
C ASN A 26 10.58 4.66 -7.42
N GLU A 27 11.32 4.56 -8.50
CA GLU A 27 12.25 5.60 -8.99
C GLU A 27 11.55 6.90 -9.41
N ASP A 28 10.28 6.81 -9.85
CA ASP A 28 9.46 7.95 -10.26
C ASP A 28 8.53 8.46 -9.14
N ALA A 29 8.60 7.86 -7.95
CA ALA A 29 7.69 8.15 -6.86
C ALA A 29 7.95 9.54 -6.26
N ILE A 30 6.87 10.29 -6.04
CA ILE A 30 6.83 11.50 -5.23
C ILE A 30 6.01 11.14 -3.99
N PRO A 31 6.64 10.98 -2.82
CA PRO A 31 5.95 10.59 -1.59
C PRO A 31 4.79 11.54 -1.27
N SER A 32 3.67 10.98 -0.84
CA SER A 32 2.47 11.74 -0.46
C SER A 32 2.44 12.16 1.01
N GLY A 33 3.29 11.56 1.84
CA GLY A 33 3.18 11.67 3.30
C GLY A 33 2.17 10.70 3.92
N MET A 34 1.51 9.87 3.11
CA MET A 34 0.56 8.86 3.59
C MET A 34 1.16 7.46 3.53
N SER A 35 0.65 6.58 4.38
CA SER A 35 0.93 5.16 4.35
C SER A 35 -0.36 4.33 4.42
N ILE A 36 -0.29 3.11 3.91
CA ILE A 36 -1.36 2.10 3.98
C ILE A 36 -0.97 1.10 5.06
N TYR A 37 -1.88 0.75 5.95
CA TYR A 37 -1.72 -0.33 6.91
C TYR A 37 -2.78 -1.40 6.69
N ASP A 38 -2.35 -2.66 6.60
CA ASP A 38 -3.22 -3.81 6.37
C ASP A 38 -3.31 -4.66 7.64
N LEU A 39 -4.51 -4.79 8.19
CA LEU A 39 -4.86 -5.79 9.20
C LEU A 39 -5.49 -6.98 8.47
N ASP A 40 -4.73 -8.04 8.27
CA ASP A 40 -5.19 -9.25 7.60
C ASP A 40 -5.75 -10.28 8.58
N HIS A 41 -6.52 -11.24 8.07
CA HIS A 41 -7.12 -12.34 8.85
C HIS A 41 -8.05 -11.88 9.97
N ILE A 42 -8.77 -10.79 9.75
CA ILE A 42 -9.74 -10.24 10.69
C ILE A 42 -11.13 -10.85 10.41
N ALA A 43 -11.64 -11.64 11.35
CA ALA A 43 -12.95 -12.30 11.23
C ALA A 43 -14.11 -11.30 11.10
N ASN A 44 -14.02 -10.14 11.78
CA ASN A 44 -15.02 -9.09 11.71
C ASN A 44 -14.34 -7.72 11.60
N PRO A 45 -14.05 -7.23 10.37
CA PRO A 45 -13.40 -5.95 10.16
C PRO A 45 -14.19 -4.75 10.70
N ARG A 46 -15.53 -4.82 10.73
CA ARG A 46 -16.37 -3.74 11.29
C ARG A 46 -16.23 -3.64 12.79
N ALA A 47 -16.21 -4.78 13.49
CA ALA A 47 -15.96 -4.78 14.94
C ALA A 47 -14.56 -4.28 15.25
N LYS A 48 -13.56 -4.70 14.45
CA LYS A 48 -12.18 -4.22 14.63
C LYS A 48 -12.05 -2.72 14.40
N TRP A 49 -12.76 -2.18 13.42
CA TRP A 49 -12.82 -0.73 13.21
C TRP A 49 -13.43 0.00 14.41
N ALA A 50 -14.53 -0.49 14.98
CA ALA A 50 -15.16 0.12 16.14
C ALA A 50 -14.23 0.23 17.37
N GLU A 51 -13.25 -0.68 17.50
CA GLU A 51 -12.21 -0.60 18.54
C GLU A 51 -11.20 0.55 18.26
N ILE A 52 -10.97 0.88 16.99
CA ILE A 52 -9.94 1.84 16.53
C ILE A 52 -10.55 3.25 16.37
N GLU A 53 -11.82 3.34 15.98
CA GLU A 53 -12.48 4.55 15.50
C GLU A 53 -12.33 5.76 16.45
N ALA A 54 -12.40 5.54 17.77
CA ALA A 54 -12.24 6.59 18.75
C ALA A 54 -10.86 7.28 18.71
N ARG A 55 -9.85 6.59 18.15
CA ARG A 55 -8.48 7.07 18.03
C ARG A 55 -8.10 7.52 16.60
N LYS A 56 -9.07 7.59 15.69
CA LYS A 56 -8.78 7.85 14.26
C LYS A 56 -8.02 9.15 14.00
N GLU A 57 -8.35 10.22 14.75
CA GLU A 57 -7.68 11.51 14.63
C GLU A 57 -6.27 11.48 15.22
N GLU A 58 -6.10 10.86 16.40
CA GLU A 58 -4.79 10.63 17.04
C GLU A 58 -3.85 9.85 16.13
N LEU A 59 -4.38 8.83 15.44
CA LEU A 59 -3.63 7.96 14.54
C LEU A 59 -3.49 8.55 13.13
N GLY A 60 -4.10 9.70 12.85
CA GLY A 60 -4.08 10.35 11.56
C GLY A 60 -4.77 9.55 10.45
N ILE A 61 -5.79 8.73 10.79
CA ILE A 61 -6.48 7.87 9.83
C ILE A 61 -7.40 8.71 8.95
N LEU A 62 -7.15 8.67 7.64
CA LEU A 62 -7.92 9.39 6.62
C LEU A 62 -8.96 8.51 5.94
N LEU A 63 -8.68 7.22 5.81
CA LEU A 63 -9.57 6.25 5.20
C LEU A 63 -9.47 4.91 5.95
N ALA A 64 -10.61 4.31 6.24
CA ALA A 64 -10.70 2.94 6.72
C ALA A 64 -11.71 2.17 5.86
N HIS A 65 -11.33 1.00 5.38
CA HIS A 65 -12.24 0.18 4.59
C HIS A 65 -11.97 -1.33 4.76
N ILE A 66 -13.02 -2.12 4.53
CA ILE A 66 -12.92 -3.58 4.49
C ILE A 66 -12.16 -3.98 3.21
N SER A 67 -11.28 -4.96 3.31
CA SER A 67 -10.58 -5.50 2.14
C SER A 67 -11.54 -6.22 1.19
N PRO A 68 -11.20 -6.35 -0.13
CA PRO A 68 -12.05 -7.09 -1.08
C PRO A 68 -12.27 -8.57 -0.74
N SER A 69 -11.46 -9.14 0.16
CA SER A 69 -11.64 -10.51 0.65
C SER A 69 -12.66 -10.62 1.79
N LEU A 70 -13.10 -9.50 2.36
CA LEU A 70 -13.94 -9.39 3.57
C LEU A 70 -13.25 -9.83 4.88
N GLU A 71 -12.01 -10.27 4.81
CA GLU A 71 -11.24 -10.82 5.94
C GLU A 71 -10.08 -9.89 6.34
N GLY A 72 -10.17 -8.61 6.04
CA GLY A 72 -9.15 -7.62 6.40
C GLY A 72 -9.72 -6.23 6.53
N LEU A 73 -9.02 -5.41 7.30
CA LEU A 73 -9.26 -3.99 7.47
C LEU A 73 -8.04 -3.23 6.95
N ARG A 74 -8.25 -2.28 6.05
CA ARG A 74 -7.21 -1.42 5.52
C ARG A 74 -7.39 0.00 6.03
N LEU A 75 -6.29 0.58 6.50
CA LEU A 75 -6.21 1.95 6.96
C LEU A 75 -5.27 2.73 6.05
N VAL A 76 -5.67 3.94 5.66
CA VAL A 76 -4.79 4.94 5.06
C VAL A 76 -4.61 6.04 6.09
N PHE A 77 -3.38 6.40 6.40
CA PHE A 77 -3.08 7.36 7.48
C PHE A 77 -1.92 8.28 7.11
N LEU A 78 -1.90 9.45 7.76
CA LEU A 78 -0.78 10.39 7.67
C LEU A 78 0.40 9.87 8.47
N MET A 79 1.56 9.79 7.83
CA MET A 79 2.82 9.48 8.52
C MET A 79 3.25 10.68 9.36
N GLN A 80 3.86 10.41 10.49
CA GLN A 80 4.52 11.47 11.25
C GLN A 80 5.71 12.02 10.46
N GLN A 81 6.01 13.30 10.66
CA GLN A 81 7.08 13.97 9.94
C GLN A 81 8.44 13.24 10.13
N GLY A 82 9.13 12.97 9.04
CA GLY A 82 10.43 12.33 9.03
C GLY A 82 10.40 10.80 9.04
N MET A 83 9.24 10.15 9.18
CA MET A 83 9.15 8.69 9.11
C MET A 83 9.30 8.17 7.69
N SER A 84 10.06 7.10 7.55
CA SER A 84 10.02 6.22 6.37
C SER A 84 8.75 5.35 6.38
N LEU A 85 8.42 4.73 5.25
CA LEU A 85 7.30 3.77 5.18
C LEU A 85 7.46 2.63 6.19
N ALA A 86 8.68 2.12 6.37
CA ALA A 86 8.94 1.03 7.31
C ALA A 86 8.70 1.44 8.77
N GLU A 87 9.14 2.63 9.14
CA GLU A 87 8.92 3.18 10.49
C GLU A 87 7.43 3.47 10.72
N ALA A 88 6.72 3.99 9.72
CA ALA A 88 5.29 4.23 9.80
C ALA A 88 4.49 2.92 10.00
N GLN A 89 4.89 1.82 9.33
CA GLN A 89 4.30 0.49 9.53
C GLN A 89 4.53 -0.01 10.96
N ALA A 90 5.78 0.05 11.45
CA ALA A 90 6.13 -0.39 12.80
C ALA A 90 5.41 0.44 13.87
N TRP A 91 5.32 1.75 13.67
CA TRP A 91 4.60 2.65 14.56
C TRP A 91 3.11 2.30 14.62
N MET A 92 2.44 2.16 13.48
CA MET A 92 1.02 1.80 13.45
C MET A 92 0.76 0.43 14.09
N ALA A 93 1.62 -0.57 13.79
CA ALA A 93 1.56 -1.88 14.42
C ALA A 93 1.61 -1.78 15.96
N GLN A 94 2.53 -0.97 16.47
CA GLN A 94 2.65 -0.73 17.92
C GLN A 94 1.40 -0.07 18.49
N GLN A 95 0.84 0.94 17.79
CA GLN A 95 -0.38 1.63 18.23
C GLN A 95 -1.59 0.71 18.31
N LEU A 96 -1.68 -0.26 17.39
CA LEU A 96 -2.78 -1.22 17.30
C LEU A 96 -2.54 -2.52 18.08
N GLY A 97 -1.35 -2.70 18.64
CA GLY A 97 -0.96 -3.94 19.31
C GLY A 97 -0.85 -5.14 18.34
N ASP A 98 -0.60 -4.86 17.05
CA ASP A 98 -0.47 -5.89 16.02
C ASP A 98 0.95 -6.44 15.99
N THR A 99 1.12 -7.70 16.44
CA THR A 99 2.40 -8.39 16.46
C THR A 99 2.70 -9.17 15.17
N GLN A 100 1.76 -9.23 14.24
CA GLN A 100 1.86 -10.02 13.00
C GLN A 100 1.84 -9.16 11.74
N TYR A 101 2.10 -7.87 11.85
CA TYR A 101 2.07 -6.96 10.72
C TYR A 101 3.11 -7.30 9.63
N ASP A 102 2.75 -7.01 8.37
CA ASP A 102 3.65 -7.22 7.23
C ASP A 102 4.77 -6.16 7.20
N SER A 103 5.96 -6.52 7.70
CA SER A 103 7.14 -5.67 7.70
C SER A 103 7.73 -5.41 6.30
N CYS A 104 7.18 -6.04 5.25
CA CYS A 104 7.66 -5.90 3.87
C CYS A 104 7.12 -4.67 3.14
N VAL A 105 6.25 -3.87 3.77
CA VAL A 105 5.67 -2.66 3.18
C VAL A 105 6.71 -1.53 3.14
N LYS A 106 7.55 -1.54 2.08
CA LYS A 106 8.62 -0.54 1.84
C LYS A 106 8.51 0.08 0.45
N ASP A 107 7.45 -0.22 -0.28
CA ASP A 107 7.29 0.09 -1.69
C ASP A 107 6.31 1.26 -1.88
N TYR A 108 6.81 2.36 -2.43
CA TYR A 108 5.98 3.51 -2.80
C TYR A 108 5.00 3.19 -3.92
N ALA A 109 5.31 2.21 -4.76
CA ALA A 109 4.44 1.76 -5.84
C ALA A 109 3.32 0.80 -5.38
N ARG A 110 3.18 0.55 -4.07
CA ARG A 110 2.09 -0.29 -3.53
C ARG A 110 0.72 0.30 -3.83
N CYS A 111 -0.19 -0.58 -4.27
CA CYS A 111 -1.58 -0.22 -4.56
C CYS A 111 -2.54 -0.66 -3.47
N SER A 112 -3.61 0.11 -3.32
CA SER A 112 -4.83 -0.30 -2.64
C SER A 112 -5.94 -0.51 -3.65
N PHE A 113 -6.72 -1.59 -3.52
CA PHE A 113 -7.92 -1.75 -4.30
C PHE A 113 -8.96 -0.70 -3.90
N ILE A 114 -9.62 -0.11 -4.89
CA ILE A 114 -10.82 0.69 -4.66
C ILE A 114 -11.95 -0.28 -4.36
N VAL A 115 -12.69 -0.01 -3.29
CA VAL A 115 -13.77 -0.85 -2.79
C VAL A 115 -15.13 -0.19 -2.98
N PRO A 116 -16.23 -0.94 -3.00
CA PRO A 116 -17.59 -0.38 -2.97
C PRO A 116 -17.82 0.48 -1.73
N ARG A 117 -18.75 1.45 -1.84
CA ARG A 117 -19.04 2.41 -0.77
C ARG A 117 -19.43 1.76 0.56
N ASP A 118 -20.14 0.66 0.52
CA ASP A 118 -20.58 -0.09 1.70
C ASP A 118 -19.44 -0.80 2.46
N TYR A 119 -18.26 -0.88 1.85
CA TYR A 119 -17.03 -1.37 2.48
C TYR A 119 -16.24 -0.24 3.16
N VAL A 120 -16.53 1.02 2.83
CA VAL A 120 -15.90 2.18 3.47
C VAL A 120 -16.51 2.35 4.85
N LEU A 121 -15.66 2.40 5.87
CA LEU A 121 -16.06 2.53 7.29
C LEU A 121 -15.84 3.96 7.77
N TRP A 122 -14.82 4.62 7.25
CA TRP A 122 -14.45 5.99 7.54
C TRP A 122 -13.80 6.64 6.32
N LEU A 123 -14.09 7.91 6.09
CA LEU A 123 -13.42 8.73 5.08
C LEU A 123 -13.37 10.18 5.57
N ASP A 124 -12.16 10.68 5.75
CA ASP A 124 -11.85 12.11 5.82
C ASP A 124 -11.49 12.57 4.41
N GLU A 125 -12.50 13.04 3.68
CA GLU A 125 -12.35 13.44 2.27
C GLU A 125 -11.43 14.66 2.15
N GLU A 126 -11.56 15.64 3.04
CA GLU A 126 -10.72 16.84 3.03
C GLU A 126 -9.26 16.48 3.33
N GLY A 127 -9.01 15.71 4.38
CA GLY A 127 -7.66 15.25 4.72
C GLY A 127 -7.03 14.40 3.62
N LEU A 128 -7.78 13.51 3.00
CA LEU A 128 -7.27 12.58 1.98
C LEU A 128 -6.88 13.29 0.67
N PHE A 129 -7.64 14.30 0.26
CA PHE A 129 -7.43 15.01 -1.00
C PHE A 129 -6.77 16.38 -0.86
N SER A 130 -6.53 16.84 0.37
CA SER A 130 -5.67 18.01 0.59
C SER A 130 -4.29 17.73 -0.01
N THR A 131 -3.74 18.73 -0.71
CA THR A 131 -2.37 18.65 -1.17
C THR A 131 -1.46 18.72 0.05
N HIS A 132 -1.13 17.56 0.63
CA HIS A 132 -0.10 17.49 1.64
C HIS A 132 1.20 17.88 0.96
N ILE A 133 1.60 19.15 1.15
CA ILE A 133 2.93 19.62 0.80
C ILE A 133 3.86 18.86 1.75
N VAL A 134 4.40 17.73 1.27
CA VAL A 134 5.59 17.17 1.86
C VAL A 134 6.63 18.27 1.73
N ILE A 135 6.87 18.99 2.83
CA ILE A 135 7.99 19.92 2.89
C ILE A 135 9.21 19.06 2.59
N GLN A 136 9.74 19.20 1.39
CA GLN A 136 10.99 18.57 0.95
C GLN A 136 12.15 19.22 1.71
N SER A 137 12.17 19.07 3.04
CA SER A 137 13.38 19.20 3.79
C SER A 137 14.08 17.85 3.67
N GLU A 138 15.13 17.80 2.81
CA GLU A 138 16.08 16.71 2.69
C GLU A 138 15.79 15.58 1.70
N ALA A 139 15.52 15.92 0.44
CA ALA A 139 15.85 15.03 -0.67
C ALA A 139 17.38 14.85 -0.87
N LYS A 140 18.21 15.12 0.15
CA LYS A 140 19.69 15.08 0.03
C LYS A 140 20.34 13.80 0.53
N ASN A 141 19.62 12.84 1.11
CA ASN A 141 20.22 11.60 1.64
C ASN A 141 19.70 10.29 1.02
N LEU A 142 19.18 10.33 -0.21
CA LEU A 142 18.88 9.09 -0.96
C LEU A 142 20.05 8.63 -1.85
N GLY A 143 21.25 9.05 -1.54
CA GLY A 143 22.47 8.55 -2.15
C GLY A 143 23.26 7.71 -1.15
N ASN A 144 23.39 6.41 -1.44
CA ASN A 144 24.23 5.41 -0.79
C ASN A 144 23.74 4.82 0.54
N THR A 145 23.05 3.69 0.44
CA THR A 145 23.48 2.38 0.98
C THR A 145 22.38 1.35 0.71
N ALA A 146 22.45 0.65 -0.39
CA ALA A 146 21.70 -0.57 -0.59
C ALA A 146 22.68 -1.73 -0.74
N GLN A 147 22.96 -2.44 0.36
CA GLN A 147 23.34 -3.84 0.26
C GLN A 147 22.10 -4.67 0.64
N PRO A 148 21.71 -5.67 -0.18
CA PRO A 148 20.57 -6.50 0.12
C PRO A 148 20.95 -7.54 1.18
N SER A 149 20.42 -7.41 2.38
CA SER A 149 20.36 -8.52 3.31
C SER A 149 19.29 -9.49 2.85
N GLN A 150 19.69 -10.70 2.50
CA GLN A 150 18.80 -11.81 2.18
C GLN A 150 18.00 -12.19 3.44
N GLY A 151 16.75 -11.73 3.52
CA GLY A 151 15.76 -12.23 4.45
C GLY A 151 14.52 -12.59 3.64
N GLY A 152 14.22 -13.88 3.55
CA GLY A 152 13.13 -14.39 2.74
C GLY A 152 11.78 -13.85 3.19
N CYS A 153 11.26 -12.90 2.47
CA CYS A 153 9.89 -12.47 2.57
C CYS A 153 9.06 -13.36 1.65
N THR A 154 8.22 -14.21 2.21
CA THR A 154 7.33 -15.07 1.44
C THR A 154 6.39 -14.20 0.64
N GLN A 155 6.56 -14.21 -0.69
CA GLN A 155 5.79 -13.42 -1.64
C GLN A 155 4.33 -13.87 -1.67
N ILE A 156 3.48 -13.14 -0.99
CA ILE A 156 2.05 -13.21 -1.21
C ILE A 156 1.65 -11.94 -1.95
N LEU A 157 1.18 -12.15 -3.19
CA LEU A 157 0.65 -11.16 -4.13
C LEU A 157 1.67 -10.46 -5.07
N ARG A 158 2.28 -11.21 -5.97
CA ARG A 158 2.60 -10.70 -7.31
C ARG A 158 1.35 -10.76 -8.17
N GLY A 159 0.73 -9.64 -8.39
CA GLY A 159 -0.39 -9.51 -9.32
C GLY A 159 -0.38 -8.13 -9.95
N ALA A 160 0.00 -8.07 -11.19
CA ALA A 160 0.06 -6.98 -12.14
C ALA A 160 1.49 -6.45 -12.39
N GLN A 161 2.31 -7.26 -13.02
CA GLN A 161 3.32 -6.76 -13.95
C GLN A 161 2.87 -7.14 -15.36
N ASP A 162 2.69 -6.13 -16.20
CA ASP A 162 2.54 -6.30 -17.63
C ASP A 162 3.86 -6.83 -18.20
N ASP A 163 3.93 -8.12 -18.46
CA ASP A 163 4.90 -8.70 -19.38
C ASP A 163 4.29 -8.72 -20.80
N THR A 164 4.39 -7.58 -21.47
CA THR A 164 4.34 -7.52 -22.92
C THR A 164 5.78 -7.49 -23.44
N THR A 165 6.45 -8.63 -23.43
CA THR A 165 7.57 -8.88 -24.34
C THR A 165 7.13 -9.90 -25.36
N ALA A 166 6.86 -9.40 -26.55
CA ALA A 166 6.70 -10.15 -27.77
C ALA A 166 7.87 -11.14 -27.94
N LYS A 167 7.55 -12.42 -28.03
CA LYS A 167 8.43 -13.39 -28.71
C LYS A 167 8.03 -13.45 -30.17
N ALA A 168 8.87 -12.82 -30.98
CA ALA A 168 8.93 -13.13 -32.40
C ALA A 168 9.73 -14.42 -32.63
N ASP A 169 9.14 -15.31 -33.38
CA ASP A 169 9.66 -16.24 -34.33
C ASP A 169 11.05 -16.91 -34.17
N ALA A 170 11.01 -18.20 -34.07
CA ALA A 170 11.96 -19.03 -34.79
C ALA A 170 11.26 -20.34 -35.19
N ASN A 171 10.71 -20.30 -36.39
CA ASN A 171 10.42 -21.50 -37.19
C ASN A 171 11.69 -21.86 -37.95
N ALA A 172 12.17 -23.07 -37.84
CA ALA A 172 13.14 -23.67 -38.78
C ALA A 172 12.99 -25.20 -38.77
N ASP A 173 12.37 -25.66 -39.83
CA ASP A 173 12.69 -26.78 -40.69
C ASP A 173 13.21 -28.12 -40.13
N ALA A 174 12.44 -29.01 -40.44
CA ALA A 174 12.44 -30.38 -41.01
C ALA A 174 13.82 -31.06 -41.32
N PRO A 175 13.93 -32.33 -41.62
CA PRO A 175 13.07 -33.14 -42.47
C PRO A 175 12.30 -34.26 -41.77
#